data_42508de50500fa2221f9b71a108f1392
#
_entry.id   42508de50500fa2221f9b71a108f1392
#
_cell.length_a   1.000
_cell.length_b   1.000
_cell.length_c   1.000
_cell.angle_alpha   90.00
_cell.angle_beta   90.00
_cell.angle_gamma   90.00
#
_symmetry.space_group_name_H-M   'P 1'
#
loop_
_entity.id
_entity.type
_entity.pdbx_description
1 polymer ?
#
loop_
_entity_poly.entity_id
_entity_poly.type
_entity_poly.pdbx_seq_one_letter_code
_entity_poly.pdbx_strand_id
1 'polypeptide(L)'
;SGGGDTLTTAFGRFNPPTIGHEKLLQAAKKAAAGGALKIYPSRTQDSKKNPLDPDMKVSYMRKMFPDFEEEIINDPDMRSIFDVLTAANEEGYKNINIIVGADRQAEFDNLAQKYNGELYDFELINVISAGVRDADSAGVEGMSASKLRKAVVDDDFATFKKGLPKGIDDGDRQALYNAVRQGMKIKAASKMKEEFATWKIAPRYDQQTLRENYVTKKVFRIGDLVENLNTGLVGRIMRRGTNYLICVTEQNNMFKSWIRDVMEAVVNYSGPSGVPASQREVGTDNLRNYTMDLTGTKKIRNFINKYRKNKK
;
A
#
# COMPACT_ATOMS: atom_id res chain seq x y z
N SER A 1 -1.44 32.55 -13.49
CA SER A 1 -2.08 32.77 -12.19
C SER A 1 -3.12 31.69 -11.93
N GLY A 2 -2.77 30.53 -11.46
CA GLY A 2 -3.66 29.39 -11.27
C GLY A 2 -3.16 28.44 -10.17
N GLY A 3 -2.37 28.94 -9.22
CA GLY A 3 -1.78 28.09 -8.18
C GLY A 3 -2.74 27.72 -7.03
N GLY A 4 -3.89 28.38 -6.89
CA GLY A 4 -4.82 28.19 -5.76
C GLY A 4 -5.80 27.05 -5.91
N ASP A 5 -6.16 26.66 -7.12
CA ASP A 5 -7.24 25.69 -7.39
C ASP A 5 -6.72 24.27 -7.70
N THR A 6 -5.41 24.06 -7.69
CA THR A 6 -4.78 22.78 -8.05
C THR A 6 -3.97 22.22 -6.88
N LEU A 7 -4.28 21.00 -6.45
CA LEU A 7 -3.45 20.23 -5.55
C LEU A 7 -2.59 19.24 -6.35
N THR A 8 -1.30 19.19 -6.06
CA THR A 8 -0.44 18.08 -6.48
C THR A 8 -0.26 17.13 -5.30
N THR A 9 -0.46 15.83 -5.53
CA THR A 9 -0.37 14.81 -4.47
C THR A 9 0.40 13.59 -4.92
N ALA A 10 1.01 12.91 -3.96
CA ALA A 10 1.56 11.58 -4.12
C ALA A 10 1.05 10.67 -2.98
N PHE A 11 0.55 9.51 -3.34
CA PHE A 11 0.13 8.47 -2.38
C PHE A 11 0.97 7.22 -2.59
N GLY A 12 1.58 6.69 -1.53
CA GLY A 12 2.44 5.52 -1.68
C GLY A 12 2.85 4.84 -0.38
N ARG A 13 3.45 3.65 -0.51
CA ARG A 13 3.83 2.82 0.64
C ARG A 13 5.02 3.36 1.43
N PHE A 14 6.08 3.80 0.75
CA PHE A 14 7.33 4.28 1.36
C PHE A 14 7.85 3.37 2.50
N ASN A 15 7.87 2.05 2.31
CA ASN A 15 8.12 1.12 3.40
C ASN A 15 9.22 0.08 3.13
N PRO A 16 10.48 0.39 3.49
CA PRO A 16 10.96 1.69 3.98
C PRO A 16 11.06 2.76 2.89
N PRO A 17 11.17 4.05 3.26
CA PRO A 17 11.55 5.10 2.31
C PRO A 17 12.94 4.82 1.74
N THR A 18 13.18 5.23 0.49
CA THR A 18 14.43 4.97 -0.23
C THR A 18 14.82 6.17 -1.06
N ILE A 19 16.08 6.23 -1.51
CA ILE A 19 16.54 7.25 -2.46
C ILE A 19 15.72 7.26 -3.77
N GLY A 20 15.16 6.10 -4.18
CA GLY A 20 14.25 6.05 -5.34
C GLY A 20 12.93 6.79 -5.15
N HIS A 21 12.49 7.02 -3.90
CA HIS A 21 11.33 7.84 -3.62
C HIS A 21 11.63 9.34 -3.74
N GLU A 22 12.88 9.77 -3.57
CA GLU A 22 13.27 11.17 -3.77
C GLU A 22 12.94 11.65 -5.18
N LYS A 23 13.17 10.82 -6.21
CA LYS A 23 12.79 11.15 -7.58
C LYS A 23 11.29 11.40 -7.75
N LEU A 24 10.48 10.60 -7.07
CA LEU A 24 9.01 10.78 -7.08
C LEU A 24 8.62 12.09 -6.41
N LEU A 25 9.24 12.43 -5.27
CA LEU A 25 8.99 13.69 -4.56
C LEU A 25 9.46 14.91 -5.38
N GLN A 26 10.61 14.82 -6.04
CA GLN A 26 11.11 15.89 -6.93
C GLN A 26 10.17 16.08 -8.15
N ALA A 27 9.66 14.98 -8.73
CA ALA A 27 8.68 15.06 -9.80
C ALA A 27 7.38 15.72 -9.31
N ALA A 28 6.94 15.42 -8.08
CA ALA A 28 5.78 16.04 -7.47
C ALA A 28 5.98 17.55 -7.25
N LYS A 29 7.14 17.96 -6.73
CA LYS A 29 7.48 19.37 -6.54
C LYS A 29 7.53 20.13 -7.88
N LYS A 30 8.09 19.50 -8.91
CA LYS A 30 8.11 20.07 -10.26
C LYS A 30 6.71 20.23 -10.84
N ALA A 31 5.85 19.22 -10.67
CA ALA A 31 4.46 19.26 -11.16
C ALA A 31 3.61 20.27 -10.39
N ALA A 32 3.88 20.49 -9.10
CA ALA A 32 3.21 21.51 -8.29
C ALA A 32 3.56 22.93 -8.74
N ALA A 33 4.73 23.14 -9.36
CA ALA A 33 5.16 24.44 -9.90
C ALA A 33 5.02 25.61 -8.90
N GLY A 34 5.27 25.37 -7.61
CA GLY A 34 5.08 26.33 -6.53
C GLY A 34 3.67 26.42 -5.96
N GLY A 35 2.73 25.62 -6.46
CA GLY A 35 1.39 25.45 -5.89
C GLY A 35 1.36 24.44 -4.74
N ALA A 36 0.14 24.07 -4.29
CA ALA A 36 -0.07 23.14 -3.20
C ALA A 36 0.48 21.75 -3.52
N LEU A 37 1.27 21.19 -2.59
CA LEU A 37 1.81 19.84 -2.65
C LEU A 37 1.55 19.13 -1.34
N LYS A 38 0.96 17.93 -1.39
CA LYS A 38 0.75 17.06 -0.23
C LYS A 38 1.14 15.62 -0.57
N ILE A 39 1.96 15.02 0.30
CA ILE A 39 2.49 13.67 0.14
C ILE A 39 1.92 12.80 1.25
N TYR A 40 1.21 11.74 0.89
CA TYR A 40 0.53 10.85 1.82
C TYR A 40 1.15 9.45 1.84
N PRO A 41 1.93 9.12 2.87
CA PRO A 41 2.37 7.74 3.10
C PRO A 41 1.21 6.86 3.53
N SER A 42 1.04 5.70 2.89
CA SER A 42 -0.03 4.75 3.24
C SER A 42 0.04 4.34 4.71
N ARG A 43 -1.11 4.05 5.32
CA ARG A 43 -1.22 3.66 6.74
C ARG A 43 -1.09 2.15 6.98
N THR A 44 -0.92 1.36 5.91
CA THR A 44 -0.79 -0.09 6.00
C THR A 44 0.47 -0.51 6.75
N GLN A 45 0.32 -1.46 7.67
CA GLN A 45 1.42 -2.10 8.38
C GLN A 45 1.29 -3.63 8.34
N ASP A 46 2.35 -4.31 7.91
CA ASP A 46 2.47 -5.77 7.95
C ASP A 46 3.95 -6.20 7.98
N SER A 47 4.21 -7.41 8.46
CA SER A 47 5.58 -7.91 8.61
C SER A 47 6.31 -8.25 7.31
N LYS A 48 5.64 -8.26 6.15
CA LYS A 48 6.22 -8.70 4.88
C LYS A 48 6.59 -7.53 3.97
N LYS A 49 5.63 -6.63 3.73
CA LYS A 49 5.76 -5.55 2.74
C LYS A 49 5.76 -4.16 3.36
N ASN A 50 5.17 -3.99 4.54
CA ASN A 50 5.03 -2.72 5.22
C ASN A 50 5.45 -2.83 6.70
N PRO A 51 6.73 -3.17 6.98
CA PRO A 51 7.18 -3.46 8.35
C PRO A 51 7.19 -2.24 9.28
N LEU A 52 7.34 -1.03 8.75
CA LEU A 52 7.40 0.16 9.57
C LEU A 52 6.02 0.59 10.05
N ASP A 53 5.95 0.98 11.29
CA ASP A 53 4.82 1.72 11.85
C ASP A 53 4.58 3.00 11.03
N PRO A 54 3.30 3.40 10.77
CA PRO A 54 2.99 4.55 9.95
C PRO A 54 3.59 5.87 10.45
N ASP A 55 3.57 6.14 11.74
CA ASP A 55 4.09 7.40 12.30
C ASP A 55 5.61 7.43 12.27
N MET A 56 6.23 6.29 12.60
CA MET A 56 7.68 6.13 12.46
C MET A 56 8.13 6.31 11.01
N LYS A 57 7.39 5.75 10.06
CA LYS A 57 7.66 5.92 8.63
C LYS A 57 7.64 7.38 8.20
N VAL A 58 6.63 8.13 8.63
CA VAL A 58 6.54 9.58 8.36
C VAL A 58 7.75 10.33 8.97
N SER A 59 8.10 10.02 10.21
CA SER A 59 9.27 10.63 10.87
C SER A 59 10.56 10.40 10.07
N TYR A 60 10.80 9.17 9.61
CA TYR A 60 11.96 8.89 8.76
C TYR A 60 11.89 9.56 7.40
N MET A 61 10.70 9.64 6.78
CA MET A 61 10.55 10.35 5.50
C MET A 61 10.92 11.82 5.64
N ARG A 62 10.48 12.51 6.70
CA ARG A 62 10.80 13.91 6.96
C ARG A 62 12.30 14.12 7.17
N LYS A 63 12.95 13.24 7.93
CA LYS A 63 14.41 13.27 8.11
C LYS A 63 15.18 13.01 6.81
N MET A 64 14.69 12.08 6.00
CA MET A 64 15.34 11.69 4.73
C MET A 64 15.14 12.71 3.62
N PHE A 65 14.03 13.41 3.64
CA PHE A 65 13.61 14.37 2.61
C PHE A 65 13.26 15.73 3.25
N PRO A 66 14.21 16.42 3.85
CA PRO A 66 13.95 17.67 4.60
C PRO A 66 13.30 18.75 3.73
N ASP A 67 13.58 18.78 2.42
CA ASP A 67 12.96 19.72 1.47
C ASP A 67 11.45 19.50 1.27
N PHE A 68 10.91 18.43 1.86
CA PHE A 68 9.49 18.02 1.78
C PHE A 68 8.88 17.79 3.16
N GLU A 69 9.50 18.27 4.23
CA GLU A 69 9.07 17.99 5.60
C GLU A 69 7.63 18.46 5.85
N GLU A 70 7.29 19.64 5.35
CA GLU A 70 5.96 20.24 5.51
C GLU A 70 4.92 19.56 4.62
N GLU A 71 5.30 19.11 3.44
CA GLU A 71 4.42 18.46 2.46
C GLU A 71 4.15 16.99 2.80
N ILE A 72 4.98 16.34 3.62
CA ILE A 72 4.75 14.96 4.06
C ILE A 72 3.73 14.96 5.20
N ILE A 73 2.51 14.58 4.86
CA ILE A 73 1.36 14.65 5.76
C ILE A 73 1.28 13.37 6.61
N ASN A 74 1.12 13.55 7.91
CA ASN A 74 0.83 12.46 8.84
C ASN A 74 -0.63 12.54 9.29
N ASP A 75 -1.52 12.00 8.48
CA ASP A 75 -2.94 11.99 8.75
C ASP A 75 -3.45 10.54 8.83
N PRO A 76 -3.98 10.08 9.98
CA PRO A 76 -4.48 8.72 10.15
C PRO A 76 -5.72 8.41 9.33
N ASP A 77 -6.46 9.42 8.87
CA ASP A 77 -7.69 9.25 8.11
C ASP A 77 -7.39 9.06 6.60
N MET A 78 -6.22 9.49 6.13
CA MET A 78 -5.77 9.31 4.75
C MET A 78 -5.25 7.88 4.50
N ARG A 79 -6.15 6.91 4.46
CA ARG A 79 -5.83 5.48 4.36
C ARG A 79 -5.76 4.99 2.93
N SER A 80 -6.52 5.58 2.04
CA SER A 80 -6.60 5.24 0.62
C SER A 80 -6.49 6.47 -0.26
N ILE A 81 -6.26 6.25 -1.55
CA ILE A 81 -6.27 7.35 -2.52
C ILE A 81 -7.64 8.04 -2.58
N PHE A 82 -8.74 7.34 -2.31
CA PHE A 82 -10.07 7.96 -2.31
C PHE A 82 -10.24 8.95 -1.16
N ASP A 83 -9.71 8.63 0.03
CA ASP A 83 -9.75 9.55 1.17
C ASP A 83 -8.99 10.83 0.83
N VAL A 84 -7.82 10.71 0.18
CA VAL A 84 -7.02 11.86 -0.27
C VAL A 84 -7.77 12.70 -1.30
N LEU A 85 -8.40 12.06 -2.30
CA LEU A 85 -9.13 12.76 -3.35
C LEU A 85 -10.37 13.44 -2.80
N THR A 86 -11.13 12.77 -1.93
CA THR A 86 -12.32 13.33 -1.28
C THR A 86 -11.95 14.53 -0.41
N ALA A 87 -10.93 14.39 0.44
CA ALA A 87 -10.46 15.49 1.27
C ALA A 87 -9.97 16.69 0.44
N ALA A 88 -9.24 16.44 -0.65
CA ALA A 88 -8.81 17.52 -1.55
C ALA A 88 -10.00 18.27 -2.19
N ASN A 89 -11.04 17.54 -2.58
CA ASN A 89 -12.24 18.13 -3.13
C ASN A 89 -13.02 18.94 -2.06
N GLU A 90 -13.13 18.41 -0.84
CA GLU A 90 -13.74 19.11 0.32
C GLU A 90 -12.95 20.37 0.72
N GLU A 91 -11.63 20.38 0.57
CA GLU A 91 -10.78 21.56 0.76
C GLU A 91 -10.97 22.63 -0.35
N GLY A 92 -11.73 22.34 -1.40
CA GLY A 92 -12.09 23.27 -2.47
C GLY A 92 -11.14 23.25 -3.67
N TYR A 93 -10.23 22.29 -3.77
CA TYR A 93 -9.42 22.12 -4.98
C TYR A 93 -10.28 21.66 -6.14
N LYS A 94 -10.15 22.34 -7.28
CA LYS A 94 -10.89 22.01 -8.51
C LYS A 94 -10.11 21.07 -9.42
N ASN A 95 -8.79 21.12 -9.33
CA ASN A 95 -7.89 20.31 -10.15
C ASN A 95 -6.95 19.50 -9.26
N ILE A 96 -6.60 18.30 -9.72
CA ILE A 96 -5.66 17.46 -9.01
C ILE A 96 -4.63 16.82 -9.94
N ASN A 97 -3.36 16.89 -9.53
CA ASN A 97 -2.26 16.15 -10.14
C ASN A 97 -1.86 15.02 -9.20
N ILE A 98 -1.92 13.78 -9.65
CA ILE A 98 -1.53 12.58 -8.89
C ILE A 98 -0.22 12.08 -9.44
N ILE A 99 0.84 12.10 -8.62
CA ILE A 99 2.17 11.68 -9.02
C ILE A 99 2.42 10.23 -8.61
N VAL A 100 2.74 9.39 -9.57
CA VAL A 100 2.94 7.95 -9.37
C VAL A 100 4.15 7.44 -10.14
N GLY A 101 4.64 6.24 -9.80
CA GLY A 101 5.59 5.53 -10.66
C GLY A 101 4.93 5.12 -11.99
N ALA A 102 5.72 5.00 -13.06
CA ALA A 102 5.21 4.70 -14.41
C ALA A 102 4.37 3.40 -14.46
N ASP A 103 4.74 2.42 -13.66
CA ASP A 103 4.05 1.13 -13.54
C ASP A 103 2.67 1.21 -12.88
N ARG A 104 2.29 2.38 -12.32
CA ARG A 104 1.04 2.63 -11.60
C ARG A 104 0.11 3.61 -12.32
N GLN A 105 0.61 4.33 -13.31
CA GLN A 105 -0.10 5.43 -13.93
C GLN A 105 -1.49 5.02 -14.43
N ALA A 106 -1.57 3.94 -15.21
CA ALA A 106 -2.84 3.47 -15.76
C ALA A 106 -3.83 2.99 -14.68
N GLU A 107 -3.34 2.38 -13.59
CA GLU A 107 -4.19 1.95 -12.48
C GLU A 107 -4.83 3.16 -11.77
N PHE A 108 -4.02 4.16 -11.43
CA PHE A 108 -4.49 5.36 -10.74
C PHE A 108 -5.38 6.23 -11.63
N ASP A 109 -5.03 6.36 -12.91
CA ASP A 109 -5.84 7.14 -13.86
C ASP A 109 -7.24 6.54 -14.02
N ASN A 110 -7.31 5.24 -14.34
CA ASN A 110 -8.61 4.56 -14.45
C ASN A 110 -9.44 4.66 -13.17
N LEU A 111 -8.79 4.57 -11.99
CA LEU A 111 -9.47 4.60 -10.72
C LEU A 111 -9.98 6.01 -10.40
N ALA A 112 -9.14 7.03 -10.56
CA ALA A 112 -9.48 8.41 -10.25
C ALA A 112 -10.58 8.95 -11.17
N GLN A 113 -10.46 8.70 -12.49
CA GLN A 113 -11.48 9.14 -13.45
C GLN A 113 -12.83 8.46 -13.24
N LYS A 114 -12.83 7.19 -12.87
CA LYS A 114 -14.07 6.41 -12.72
C LYS A 114 -15.02 6.95 -11.67
N TYR A 115 -14.50 7.52 -10.59
CA TYR A 115 -15.29 8.00 -9.46
C TYR A 115 -15.40 9.54 -9.42
N ASN A 116 -14.91 10.22 -10.44
CA ASN A 116 -15.14 11.63 -10.61
C ASN A 116 -16.63 11.88 -10.92
N GLY A 117 -17.25 12.79 -10.22
CA GLY A 117 -18.71 13.00 -10.23
C GLY A 117 -19.53 12.10 -9.28
N GLU A 118 -18.89 11.10 -8.62
CA GLU A 118 -19.55 10.24 -7.63
C GLU A 118 -19.03 10.45 -6.20
N LEU A 119 -17.70 10.41 -6.01
CA LEU A 119 -17.04 10.57 -4.70
C LEU A 119 -16.44 11.96 -4.52
N TYR A 120 -16.04 12.58 -5.57
CA TYR A 120 -15.46 13.93 -5.67
C TYR A 120 -15.80 14.48 -7.05
N ASP A 121 -15.62 15.79 -7.24
CA ASP A 121 -15.94 16.47 -8.50
C ASP A 121 -14.80 17.43 -8.87
N PHE A 122 -13.78 16.92 -9.55
CA PHE A 122 -12.68 17.71 -10.07
C PHE A 122 -12.93 18.10 -11.51
N GLU A 123 -12.63 19.34 -11.86
CA GLU A 123 -12.65 19.82 -13.25
C GLU A 123 -11.55 19.12 -14.09
N LEU A 124 -10.39 18.83 -13.46
CA LEU A 124 -9.28 18.16 -14.11
C LEU A 124 -8.55 17.20 -13.15
N ILE A 125 -8.39 15.97 -13.61
CA ILE A 125 -7.57 14.96 -12.94
C ILE A 125 -6.41 14.58 -13.87
N ASN A 126 -5.18 14.85 -13.46
CA ASN A 126 -3.97 14.44 -14.18
C ASN A 126 -3.21 13.40 -13.38
N VAL A 127 -2.96 12.23 -13.96
CA VAL A 127 -2.05 11.24 -13.38
C VAL A 127 -0.73 11.27 -14.10
N ILE A 128 0.30 11.74 -13.40
CA ILE A 128 1.61 12.07 -13.96
C ILE A 128 2.62 11.03 -13.50
N SER A 129 3.34 10.45 -14.45
CA SER A 129 4.43 9.52 -14.15
C SER A 129 5.69 10.27 -13.67
N ALA A 130 6.25 9.81 -12.56
CA ALA A 130 7.58 10.25 -12.10
C ALA A 130 8.74 9.59 -12.88
N GLY A 131 8.45 8.89 -13.94
CA GLY A 131 9.40 8.16 -14.77
C GLY A 131 9.51 6.68 -14.49
N VAL A 132 10.18 5.96 -15.35
CA VAL A 132 10.42 4.52 -15.23
C VAL A 132 11.46 4.28 -14.14
N ARG A 133 11.17 3.36 -13.23
CA ARG A 133 12.19 2.79 -12.35
C ARG A 133 12.93 1.72 -13.12
N ASP A 134 14.20 1.90 -13.33
CA ASP A 134 15.06 0.81 -13.77
C ASP A 134 15.35 -0.09 -12.55
N ALA A 135 14.48 -1.08 -12.34
CA ALA A 135 14.60 -2.03 -11.23
C ALA A 135 15.84 -2.92 -11.35
N ASP A 136 16.39 -3.04 -12.55
CA ASP A 136 17.54 -3.88 -12.89
C ASP A 136 18.85 -3.12 -12.89
N SER A 137 18.83 -1.77 -12.77
CA SER A 137 20.04 -0.99 -12.67
C SER A 137 20.83 -1.38 -11.42
N ALA A 138 22.10 -1.68 -11.58
CA ALA A 138 23.04 -2.00 -10.50
C ALA A 138 23.38 -0.78 -9.61
N GLY A 139 22.88 0.40 -9.98
CA GLY A 139 23.13 1.67 -9.31
C GLY A 139 22.15 2.02 -8.21
N VAL A 140 22.37 3.17 -7.61
CA VAL A 140 21.54 3.78 -6.56
C VAL A 140 20.09 4.00 -7.05
N GLU A 141 19.90 4.16 -8.35
CA GLU A 141 18.60 4.35 -9.00
C GLU A 141 17.70 3.11 -8.95
N GLY A 142 18.29 1.91 -8.90
CA GLY A 142 17.58 0.64 -8.78
C GLY A 142 17.22 0.23 -7.34
N MET A 143 17.51 1.06 -6.33
CA MET A 143 17.26 0.72 -4.92
C MET A 143 15.79 0.91 -4.55
N SER A 144 15.05 -0.18 -4.58
CA SER A 144 13.64 -0.24 -4.18
C SER A 144 13.47 -0.60 -2.70
N ALA A 145 12.31 -0.29 -2.13
CA ALA A 145 11.94 -0.73 -0.78
C ALA A 145 12.02 -2.27 -0.62
N SER A 146 11.73 -3.02 -1.69
CA SER A 146 11.85 -4.48 -1.71
C SER A 146 13.31 -4.94 -1.59
N LYS A 147 14.25 -4.26 -2.28
CA LYS A 147 15.69 -4.53 -2.15
C LYS A 147 16.20 -4.21 -0.74
N LEU A 148 15.71 -3.12 -0.13
CA LEU A 148 16.08 -2.77 1.24
C LEU A 148 15.57 -3.81 2.25
N ARG A 149 14.31 -4.22 2.13
CA ARG A 149 13.78 -5.29 2.98
C ARG A 149 14.54 -6.59 2.79
N LYS A 150 14.93 -6.93 1.55
CA LYS A 150 15.78 -8.09 1.28
C LYS A 150 17.15 -7.95 1.96
N ALA A 151 17.79 -6.78 1.89
CA ALA A 151 19.07 -6.54 2.58
C ALA A 151 18.94 -6.74 4.11
N VAL A 152 17.80 -6.38 4.70
CA VAL A 152 17.53 -6.65 6.13
C VAL A 152 17.39 -8.15 6.41
N VAL A 153 16.75 -8.92 5.52
CA VAL A 153 16.65 -10.38 5.64
C VAL A 153 18.01 -11.04 5.52
N ASP A 154 18.82 -10.55 4.58
CA ASP A 154 20.16 -11.08 4.29
C ASP A 154 21.24 -10.59 5.31
N ASP A 155 20.84 -9.77 6.30
CA ASP A 155 21.71 -9.11 7.29
C ASP A 155 22.81 -8.24 6.64
N ASP A 156 22.50 -7.64 5.49
CA ASP A 156 23.40 -6.80 4.71
C ASP A 156 23.08 -5.31 4.93
N PHE A 157 23.61 -4.78 6.04
CA PHE A 157 23.46 -3.35 6.36
C PHE A 157 24.15 -2.44 5.32
N ALA A 158 25.25 -2.90 4.71
CA ALA A 158 25.99 -2.11 3.72
C ALA A 158 25.12 -1.82 2.47
N THR A 159 24.43 -2.85 1.97
CA THR A 159 23.47 -2.68 0.86
C THR A 159 22.27 -1.84 1.29
N PHE A 160 21.73 -2.05 2.50
CA PHE A 160 20.64 -1.23 3.02
C PHE A 160 21.01 0.26 3.05
N LYS A 161 22.20 0.58 3.59
CA LYS A 161 22.73 1.95 3.66
C LYS A 161 22.82 2.64 2.29
N LYS A 162 23.21 1.90 1.24
CA LYS A 162 23.30 2.44 -0.14
C LYS A 162 21.94 2.88 -0.70
N GLY A 163 20.84 2.30 -0.23
CA GLY A 163 19.50 2.66 -0.69
C GLY A 163 18.87 3.85 0.02
N LEU A 164 19.59 4.47 0.96
CA LEU A 164 19.13 5.63 1.72
C LEU A 164 19.78 6.92 1.20
N PRO A 165 19.09 8.08 1.28
CA PRO A 165 19.65 9.37 0.96
C PRO A 165 20.91 9.68 1.79
N LYS A 166 21.78 10.53 1.26
CA LYS A 166 23.03 10.92 1.93
C LYS A 166 22.79 11.80 3.17
N GLY A 167 21.70 12.56 3.20
CA GLY A 167 21.37 13.52 4.25
C GLY A 167 20.99 12.92 5.60
N ILE A 168 20.71 11.63 5.67
CA ILE A 168 20.40 10.93 6.93
C ILE A 168 21.70 10.45 7.58
N ASP A 169 21.87 10.65 8.90
CA ASP A 169 23.06 10.24 9.62
C ASP A 169 23.15 8.71 9.84
N ASP A 170 24.33 8.22 10.24
CA ASP A 170 24.57 6.79 10.38
C ASP A 170 23.79 6.18 11.57
N GLY A 171 23.51 6.96 12.62
CA GLY A 171 22.69 6.54 13.74
C GLY A 171 21.24 6.29 13.31
N ASP A 172 20.66 7.23 12.58
CA ASP A 172 19.31 7.12 12.02
C ASP A 172 19.21 5.99 10.98
N ARG A 173 20.27 5.77 10.17
CA ARG A 173 20.33 4.64 9.23
C ARG A 173 20.28 3.30 9.97
N GLN A 174 21.04 3.17 11.04
CA GLN A 174 21.04 1.97 11.85
C GLN A 174 19.73 1.77 12.58
N ALA A 175 19.14 2.86 13.09
CA ALA A 175 17.83 2.82 13.75
C ALA A 175 16.72 2.40 12.78
N LEU A 176 16.72 2.94 11.55
CA LEU A 176 15.78 2.55 10.50
C LEU A 176 15.94 1.07 10.11
N TYR A 177 17.19 0.60 9.95
CA TYR A 177 17.48 -0.80 9.68
C TYR A 177 16.89 -1.72 10.76
N ASN A 178 17.13 -1.37 12.03
CA ASN A 178 16.63 -2.13 13.17
C ASN A 178 15.09 -2.09 13.24
N ALA A 179 14.47 -0.94 12.96
CA ALA A 179 13.02 -0.80 12.92
C ALA A 179 12.38 -1.68 11.83
N VAL A 180 12.97 -1.69 10.62
CA VAL A 180 12.53 -2.59 9.54
C VAL A 180 12.70 -4.05 9.95
N ARG A 181 13.83 -4.42 10.54
CA ARG A 181 14.11 -5.76 11.04
C ARG A 181 13.10 -6.21 12.08
N GLN A 182 12.80 -5.34 13.05
CA GLN A 182 11.81 -5.60 14.08
C GLN A 182 10.40 -5.75 13.51
N GLY A 183 9.99 -4.84 12.62
CA GLY A 183 8.68 -4.89 11.96
C GLY A 183 8.51 -6.13 11.08
N MET A 184 9.58 -6.61 10.45
CA MET A 184 9.62 -7.88 9.73
C MET A 184 9.66 -9.11 10.67
N LYS A 185 9.75 -8.90 11.99
CA LYS A 185 9.85 -9.95 13.02
C LYS A 185 11.07 -10.86 12.83
N ILE A 186 12.18 -10.31 12.30
CA ILE A 186 13.44 -11.04 12.10
C ILE A 186 14.18 -11.08 13.43
N LYS A 187 14.42 -12.29 13.95
CA LYS A 187 15.15 -12.51 15.21
C LYS A 187 16.64 -12.22 15.04
N ALA A 188 17.32 -11.88 16.12
CA ALA A 188 18.76 -11.55 16.09
C ALA A 188 19.63 -12.73 15.60
N ALA A 189 20.73 -12.40 14.92
CA ALA A 189 21.59 -13.35 14.17
C ALA A 189 22.13 -14.57 14.93
N SER A 190 22.21 -14.53 16.27
CA SER A 190 22.70 -15.65 17.08
C SER A 190 21.78 -16.88 17.11
N LYS A 191 20.47 -16.69 16.81
CA LYS A 191 19.49 -17.78 16.64
C LYS A 191 19.17 -18.09 15.17
N MET A 192 19.64 -17.25 14.25
CA MET A 192 19.28 -17.34 12.83
C MET A 192 19.95 -18.53 12.11
N LYS A 193 21.11 -19.00 12.55
CA LYS A 193 21.79 -20.13 11.86
C LYS A 193 21.01 -21.43 11.91
N GLU A 194 20.29 -21.70 13.00
CA GLU A 194 19.48 -22.92 13.13
C GLU A 194 18.09 -22.79 12.48
N GLU A 195 17.47 -21.59 12.51
CA GLU A 195 16.18 -21.35 11.85
C GLU A 195 16.32 -21.17 10.32
N PHE A 196 17.45 -20.68 9.79
CA PHE A 196 17.67 -20.60 8.34
C PHE A 196 17.65 -21.96 7.64
N ALA A 197 18.01 -23.04 8.34
CA ALA A 197 17.85 -24.40 7.80
C ALA A 197 16.37 -24.77 7.61
N THR A 198 15.49 -24.24 8.46
CA THR A 198 14.04 -24.45 8.40
C THR A 198 13.36 -23.46 7.45
N TRP A 199 13.91 -22.24 7.28
CA TRP A 199 13.37 -21.22 6.37
C TRP A 199 13.66 -21.48 4.89
N LYS A 200 14.57 -22.37 4.56
CA LYS A 200 14.72 -22.88 3.17
C LYS A 200 13.44 -23.54 2.65
N ILE A 201 12.50 -23.84 3.53
CA ILE A 201 11.21 -24.51 3.22
C ILE A 201 10.03 -23.52 3.33
N ALA A 202 10.21 -22.32 3.92
CA ALA A 202 9.16 -21.31 3.89
C ALA A 202 8.97 -20.84 2.44
N PRO A 203 7.76 -20.96 1.87
CA PRO A 203 7.56 -20.60 0.47
C PRO A 203 7.91 -19.13 0.28
N ARG A 204 9.01 -18.85 -0.40
CA ARG A 204 9.23 -17.57 -1.04
C ARG A 204 8.07 -17.46 -2.01
N TYR A 205 7.12 -16.59 -1.73
CA TYR A 205 6.12 -16.22 -2.72
C TYR A 205 6.82 -15.37 -3.80
N ASP A 206 7.63 -16.04 -4.63
CA ASP A 206 7.94 -15.52 -5.94
C ASP A 206 6.63 -15.42 -6.74
N GLN A 207 6.65 -14.77 -7.87
CA GLN A 207 5.45 -14.59 -8.68
C GLN A 207 4.83 -15.92 -9.10
N GLN A 208 5.65 -16.96 -9.26
CA GLN A 208 5.21 -18.27 -9.67
C GLN A 208 4.46 -18.99 -8.55
N THR A 209 4.99 -19.01 -7.35
CA THR A 209 4.34 -19.61 -6.16
C THR A 209 3.04 -18.88 -5.79
N LEU A 210 3.02 -17.53 -5.90
CA LEU A 210 1.81 -16.76 -5.72
C LEU A 210 0.74 -17.16 -6.75
N ARG A 211 1.14 -17.32 -8.03
CA ARG A 211 0.24 -17.72 -9.10
C ARG A 211 -0.30 -19.14 -8.90
N GLU A 212 0.55 -20.08 -8.50
CA GLU A 212 0.15 -21.46 -8.20
C GLU A 212 -0.86 -21.51 -7.05
N ASN A 213 -0.60 -20.83 -5.95
CA ASN A 213 -1.51 -20.73 -4.81
C ASN A 213 -2.82 -20.01 -5.19
N TYR A 214 -2.74 -19.04 -6.07
CA TYR A 214 -3.92 -18.37 -6.60
C TYR A 214 -4.76 -19.31 -7.46
N VAL A 215 -4.18 -19.99 -8.44
CA VAL A 215 -4.89 -20.95 -9.32
C VAL A 215 -5.51 -22.08 -8.51
N THR A 216 -4.80 -22.61 -7.53
CA THR A 216 -5.27 -23.69 -6.64
C THR A 216 -6.23 -23.20 -5.55
N LYS A 217 -6.63 -21.92 -5.56
CA LYS A 217 -7.57 -21.30 -4.60
C LYS A 217 -7.11 -21.36 -3.14
N LYS A 218 -5.82 -21.49 -2.88
CA LYS A 218 -5.24 -21.43 -1.53
C LYS A 218 -5.22 -20.02 -0.96
N VAL A 219 -5.11 -19.00 -1.84
CA VAL A 219 -5.10 -17.58 -1.48
C VAL A 219 -6.15 -16.81 -2.28
N PHE A 220 -6.59 -15.69 -1.76
CA PHE A 220 -7.52 -14.76 -2.41
C PHE A 220 -8.81 -15.42 -2.89
N ARG A 221 -9.56 -16.00 -1.97
CA ARG A 221 -10.85 -16.60 -2.25
C ARG A 221 -11.93 -15.55 -2.45
N ILE A 222 -12.99 -15.89 -3.16
CA ILE A 222 -14.15 -15.01 -3.26
C ILE A 222 -14.75 -14.83 -1.86
N GLY A 223 -14.92 -13.56 -1.46
CA GLY A 223 -15.34 -13.17 -0.12
C GLY A 223 -14.22 -12.73 0.82
N ASP A 224 -12.95 -13.04 0.54
CA ASP A 224 -11.83 -12.59 1.35
C ASP A 224 -11.67 -11.06 1.24
N LEU A 225 -11.25 -10.43 2.35
CA LEU A 225 -10.85 -9.02 2.37
C LEU A 225 -9.40 -8.90 1.93
N VAL A 226 -9.15 -7.98 1.02
CA VAL A 226 -7.82 -7.67 0.54
C VAL A 226 -7.60 -6.18 0.47
N GLU A 227 -6.35 -5.79 0.64
CA GLU A 227 -5.90 -4.43 0.45
C GLU A 227 -5.07 -4.33 -0.83
N ASN A 228 -5.38 -3.35 -1.66
CA ASN A 228 -4.51 -2.97 -2.78
C ASN A 228 -3.36 -2.13 -2.24
N LEU A 229 -2.15 -2.65 -2.34
CA LEU A 229 -0.95 -2.06 -1.76
C LEU A 229 -0.51 -0.75 -2.44
N ASN A 230 -1.06 -0.43 -3.61
CA ASN A 230 -0.73 0.79 -4.34
C ASN A 230 -1.65 1.94 -3.97
N THR A 231 -2.94 1.63 -3.85
CA THR A 231 -4.01 2.63 -3.65
C THR A 231 -4.50 2.72 -2.21
N GLY A 232 -4.13 1.74 -1.35
CA GLY A 232 -4.63 1.63 0.01
C GLY A 232 -6.10 1.17 0.11
N LEU A 233 -6.75 0.87 -1.03
CA LEU A 233 -8.14 0.46 -1.02
C LEU A 233 -8.29 -0.94 -0.43
N VAL A 234 -9.17 -1.06 0.55
CA VAL A 234 -9.58 -2.33 1.15
C VAL A 234 -10.93 -2.72 0.57
N GLY A 235 -11.03 -3.97 0.13
CA GLY A 235 -12.28 -4.46 -0.43
C GLY A 235 -12.41 -5.97 -0.40
N ARG A 236 -13.65 -6.42 -0.53
CA ARG A 236 -13.97 -7.84 -0.59
C ARG A 236 -13.88 -8.36 -2.01
N ILE A 237 -13.25 -9.50 -2.21
CA ILE A 237 -13.14 -10.14 -3.52
C ILE A 237 -14.51 -10.61 -3.98
N MET A 238 -15.00 -10.02 -5.07
CA MET A 238 -16.26 -10.42 -5.72
C MET A 238 -16.03 -11.37 -6.89
N ARG A 239 -14.92 -11.21 -7.59
CA ARG A 239 -14.57 -12.02 -8.76
C ARG A 239 -13.06 -12.22 -8.85
N ARG A 240 -12.66 -13.42 -9.29
CA ARG A 240 -11.28 -13.76 -9.61
C ARG A 240 -11.13 -13.86 -11.13
N GLY A 241 -10.18 -13.13 -11.69
CA GLY A 241 -9.73 -13.30 -13.07
C GLY A 241 -8.53 -14.24 -13.18
N THR A 242 -7.82 -14.24 -14.30
CA THR A 242 -6.64 -15.11 -14.51
C THR A 242 -5.49 -14.75 -13.55
N ASN A 243 -5.24 -13.46 -13.34
CA ASN A 243 -4.18 -12.92 -12.49
C ASN A 243 -4.58 -11.59 -11.84
N TYR A 244 -5.87 -11.31 -11.75
CA TYR A 244 -6.44 -10.12 -11.14
C TYR A 244 -7.68 -10.44 -10.30
N LEU A 245 -8.03 -9.51 -9.44
CA LEU A 245 -9.21 -9.54 -8.60
C LEU A 245 -10.11 -8.36 -8.94
N ILE A 246 -11.42 -8.55 -8.81
CA ILE A 246 -12.40 -7.46 -8.74
C ILE A 246 -12.92 -7.43 -7.32
N CYS A 247 -12.72 -6.31 -6.66
CA CYS A 247 -13.04 -6.11 -5.26
C CYS A 247 -14.07 -4.98 -5.09
N VAL A 248 -14.80 -5.02 -3.99
CA VAL A 248 -15.78 -3.99 -3.61
C VAL A 248 -15.45 -3.50 -2.21
N THR A 249 -15.32 -2.18 -2.05
CA THR A 249 -15.12 -1.54 -0.75
C THR A 249 -16.41 -1.57 0.09
N GLU A 250 -16.34 -1.20 1.37
CA GLU A 250 -17.51 -1.06 2.24
C GLU A 250 -18.52 -0.02 1.72
N GLN A 251 -18.02 1.03 1.06
CA GLN A 251 -18.83 2.06 0.42
C GLN A 251 -19.43 1.61 -0.93
N ASN A 252 -19.29 0.32 -1.27
CA ASN A 252 -19.78 -0.28 -2.51
C ASN A 252 -19.04 0.14 -3.78
N ASN A 253 -17.84 0.72 -3.66
CA ASN A 253 -17.00 1.09 -4.80
C ASN A 253 -16.23 -0.12 -5.32
N MET A 254 -16.25 -0.33 -6.63
CA MET A 254 -15.57 -1.46 -7.28
C MET A 254 -14.19 -1.03 -7.78
N PHE A 255 -13.17 -1.84 -7.47
CA PHE A 255 -11.84 -1.68 -8.04
C PHE A 255 -11.28 -3.02 -8.53
N LYS A 256 -10.38 -2.93 -9.52
CA LYS A 256 -9.62 -4.05 -10.06
C LYS A 256 -8.20 -3.98 -9.53
N SER A 257 -7.64 -5.11 -9.11
CA SER A 257 -6.27 -5.20 -8.63
C SER A 257 -5.57 -6.44 -9.17
N TRP A 258 -4.27 -6.33 -9.47
CA TRP A 258 -3.48 -7.50 -9.82
C TRP A 258 -3.13 -8.29 -8.56
N ILE A 259 -3.08 -9.63 -8.64
CA ILE A 259 -2.77 -10.49 -7.47
C ILE A 259 -1.43 -10.17 -6.82
N ARG A 260 -0.46 -9.63 -7.57
CA ARG A 260 0.85 -9.20 -7.06
C ARG A 260 0.78 -7.93 -6.20
N ASP A 261 -0.26 -7.13 -6.39
CA ASP A 261 -0.43 -5.80 -5.79
C ASP A 261 -1.42 -5.80 -4.63
N VAL A 262 -1.87 -6.98 -4.21
CA VAL A 262 -2.77 -7.13 -3.07
C VAL A 262 -2.16 -7.99 -1.97
N MET A 263 -2.64 -7.77 -0.76
CA MET A 263 -2.44 -8.64 0.38
C MET A 263 -3.78 -8.92 1.06
N GLU A 264 -3.87 -10.03 1.81
CA GLU A 264 -5.02 -10.27 2.67
C GLU A 264 -5.05 -9.20 3.76
N ALA A 265 -6.17 -8.48 3.87
CA ALA A 265 -6.31 -7.42 4.87
C ALA A 265 -6.48 -8.07 6.25
N VAL A 266 -5.56 -7.76 7.15
CA VAL A 266 -5.71 -8.11 8.57
C VAL A 266 -6.55 -7.03 9.22
N VAL A 267 -7.85 -7.28 9.35
CA VAL A 267 -8.73 -6.38 10.08
C VAL A 267 -8.52 -6.61 11.57
N ASN A 268 -7.83 -5.69 12.23
CA ASN A 268 -7.77 -5.64 13.69
C ASN A 268 -9.12 -5.13 14.23
N TYR A 269 -10.10 -5.98 14.27
CA TYR A 269 -11.41 -5.67 14.83
C TYR A 269 -11.59 -6.40 16.16
N SER A 270 -11.81 -5.66 17.21
CA SER A 270 -12.31 -6.19 18.48
C SER A 270 -13.82 -6.40 18.31
N GLY A 271 -14.20 -7.63 17.89
CA GLY A 271 -15.62 -7.98 17.76
C GLY A 271 -16.30 -8.11 19.11
N PRO A 272 -17.64 -8.33 19.14
CA PRO A 272 -18.43 -8.45 20.37
C PRO A 272 -17.96 -9.54 21.35
N SER A 273 -17.12 -10.46 20.92
CA SER A 273 -16.56 -11.54 21.76
C SER A 273 -15.26 -11.15 22.49
N GLY A 274 -14.76 -9.93 22.36
CA GLY A 274 -13.56 -9.45 23.07
C GLY A 274 -12.23 -10.15 22.70
N VAL A 275 -12.24 -11.09 21.73
CA VAL A 275 -11.04 -11.81 21.31
C VAL A 275 -10.41 -11.13 20.09
N PRO A 276 -9.15 -10.66 20.19
CA PRO A 276 -8.44 -10.04 19.07
C PRO A 276 -8.35 -10.97 17.86
N ALA A 277 -8.47 -10.42 16.64
CA ALA A 277 -8.39 -11.19 15.39
C ALA A 277 -7.10 -12.01 15.26
N SER A 278 -6.00 -11.57 15.87
CA SER A 278 -4.71 -12.26 15.93
C SER A 278 -4.72 -13.56 16.75
N GLN A 279 -5.75 -13.80 17.56
CA GLN A 279 -5.89 -15.00 18.41
C GLN A 279 -6.92 -16.00 17.87
N ARG A 280 -7.48 -15.72 16.69
CA ARG A 280 -8.48 -16.61 16.06
C ARG A 280 -7.79 -17.52 15.07
N GLU A 281 -7.98 -18.82 15.21
CA GLU A 281 -7.46 -19.80 14.26
C GLU A 281 -8.14 -19.64 12.90
N VAL A 282 -7.32 -19.55 11.85
CA VAL A 282 -7.78 -19.43 10.47
C VAL A 282 -8.49 -20.74 10.08
N GLY A 283 -9.76 -20.65 9.70
CA GLY A 283 -10.55 -21.80 9.26
C GLY A 283 -11.54 -22.34 10.29
N THR A 284 -11.63 -21.75 11.49
CA THR A 284 -12.61 -22.12 12.49
C THR A 284 -13.99 -21.52 12.19
N ASP A 285 -15.06 -22.16 12.68
CA ASP A 285 -16.44 -21.65 12.56
C ASP A 285 -16.60 -20.27 13.20
N ASN A 286 -15.79 -19.93 14.20
CA ASN A 286 -15.77 -18.63 14.83
C ASN A 286 -15.29 -17.52 13.87
N LEU A 287 -14.28 -17.80 13.03
CA LEU A 287 -13.83 -16.85 12.00
C LEU A 287 -14.89 -16.72 10.88
N ARG A 288 -15.55 -17.83 10.50
CA ARG A 288 -16.66 -17.82 9.55
C ARG A 288 -17.85 -17.01 10.04
N ASN A 289 -18.28 -17.24 11.27
CA ASN A 289 -19.39 -16.52 11.88
C ASN A 289 -19.07 -15.03 12.04
N TYR A 290 -17.86 -14.71 12.41
CA TYR A 290 -17.38 -13.34 12.53
C TYR A 290 -17.34 -12.60 11.18
N THR A 291 -16.83 -13.25 10.12
CA THR A 291 -16.86 -12.66 8.77
C THR A 291 -18.31 -12.57 8.24
N MET A 292 -19.19 -13.46 8.64
CA MET A 292 -20.63 -13.38 8.33
C MET A 292 -21.31 -12.23 9.09
N ASP A 293 -20.95 -11.97 10.33
CA ASP A 293 -21.47 -10.85 11.13
C ASP A 293 -21.00 -9.49 10.63
N LEU A 294 -19.75 -9.38 10.19
CA LEU A 294 -19.23 -8.19 9.48
C LEU A 294 -19.94 -7.95 8.13
N THR A 295 -20.38 -9.04 7.47
CA THR A 295 -21.16 -8.97 6.23
C THR A 295 -22.65 -8.91 6.47
N GLY A 296 -23.07 -9.01 7.70
CA GLY A 296 -24.46 -9.17 8.19
C GLY A 296 -25.39 -8.02 7.91
N THR A 297 -24.97 -7.03 7.19
CA THR A 297 -25.89 -6.06 6.64
C THR A 297 -26.66 -6.72 5.49
N LYS A 298 -27.98 -6.85 5.63
CA LYS A 298 -28.95 -7.22 4.58
C LYS A 298 -28.62 -6.60 3.20
N LYS A 299 -27.90 -5.48 3.17
CA LYS A 299 -27.46 -4.76 1.97
C LYS A 299 -26.53 -5.57 1.07
N ILE A 300 -25.50 -6.24 1.63
CA ILE A 300 -24.54 -7.02 0.82
C ILE A 300 -25.19 -8.29 0.28
N ARG A 301 -26.03 -8.96 1.07
CA ARG A 301 -26.79 -10.13 0.62
C ARG A 301 -27.76 -9.76 -0.52
N ASN A 302 -28.43 -8.62 -0.42
CA ASN A 302 -29.31 -8.09 -1.46
C ASN A 302 -28.56 -7.69 -2.74
N PHE A 303 -27.36 -7.13 -2.62
CA PHE A 303 -26.50 -6.80 -3.75
C PHE A 303 -26.04 -8.05 -4.51
N ILE A 304 -25.55 -9.08 -3.78
CA ILE A 304 -25.15 -10.36 -4.39
C ILE A 304 -26.34 -11.00 -5.11
N ASN A 305 -27.53 -10.97 -4.51
CA ASN A 305 -28.74 -11.53 -5.11
C ASN A 305 -29.22 -10.73 -6.33
N LYS A 306 -29.09 -9.41 -6.31
CA LYS A 306 -29.42 -8.54 -7.46
C LYS A 306 -28.47 -8.79 -8.64
N TYR A 307 -27.17 -9.00 -8.38
CA TYR A 307 -26.18 -9.31 -9.42
C TYR A 307 -26.34 -10.72 -10.00
N ARG A 308 -26.83 -11.70 -9.20
CA ARG A 308 -27.16 -13.04 -9.68
C ARG A 308 -28.43 -13.08 -10.54
N LYS A 309 -29.41 -12.22 -10.27
CA LYS A 309 -30.67 -12.16 -11.05
C LYS A 309 -30.49 -11.50 -12.43
N ASN A 310 -29.52 -10.62 -12.59
CA ASN A 310 -29.25 -9.95 -13.89
C ASN A 310 -28.38 -10.78 -14.83
N LYS A 311 -28.10 -12.05 -14.51
CA LYS A 311 -27.30 -12.99 -15.32
C LYS A 311 -28.09 -14.22 -15.79
N LYS A 312 -29.43 -14.15 -15.78
CA LYS A 312 -30.29 -15.13 -16.45
C LYS A 312 -30.92 -14.52 -17.69
#